data_21c9e8b0a25b2b1369e3adf26078e080
#
_entry.id   21c9e8b0a25b2b1369e3adf26078e080
#
_cell.length_a   1.000
_cell.length_b   1.000
_cell.length_c   1.000
_cell.angle_alpha   90.00
_cell.angle_beta   90.00
_cell.angle_gamma   90.00
#
_symmetry.space_group_name_H-M   'P 1'
#
loop_
_entity.id
_entity.type
_entity.pdbx_description
1 polymer ?
#
loop_
_entity_poly.entity_id
_entity_poly.type
_entity_poly.pdbx_seq_one_letter_code
_entity_poly.pdbx_strand_id
1 'polypeptide(L)'
;MTEALIIDDNRTTADALGQMLNVLGFKTRVAYGSRAAMTMLAGGLTPKFICLDINMPGVDGIEILGYLRREPHLIPVPVFVITSDDQPETRRKVMKLGANTMIIKPATIDALEDALKKVKFLK
;
A
#
# COMPACT_ATOMS: atom_id res chain seq x y z
N MET A 1 2.95 -17.42 3.21
CA MET A 1 1.77 -16.64 2.79
C MET A 1 2.03 -15.15 2.99
N THR A 2 1.84 -14.36 1.97
CA THR A 2 2.02 -12.91 2.07
C THR A 2 0.81 -12.28 2.74
N GLU A 3 1.04 -11.50 3.80
CA GLU A 3 -0.03 -10.78 4.49
C GLU A 3 -0.05 -9.31 4.06
N ALA A 4 1.12 -8.71 3.88
CA ALA A 4 1.24 -7.33 3.46
C ALA A 4 2.05 -7.25 2.17
N LEU A 5 1.52 -6.57 1.16
CA LEU A 5 2.25 -6.25 -0.05
C LEU A 5 2.64 -4.78 0.00
N ILE A 6 3.92 -4.50 -0.18
CA ILE A 6 4.44 -3.14 -0.25
C ILE A 6 4.81 -2.85 -1.69
N ILE A 7 4.28 -1.77 -2.25
CA ILE A 7 4.56 -1.34 -3.62
C ILE A 7 5.24 0.01 -3.58
N ASP A 8 6.54 0.02 -3.84
CA ASP A 8 7.37 1.24 -3.80
C ASP A 8 8.65 0.96 -4.58
N ASP A 9 9.05 1.86 -5.48
CA ASP A 9 10.27 1.70 -6.27
C ASP A 9 11.53 2.11 -5.51
N ASN A 10 11.39 2.82 -4.40
CA ASN A 10 12.52 3.17 -3.54
C ASN A 10 12.82 2.03 -2.56
N ARG A 11 13.92 1.31 -2.80
CA ARG A 11 14.27 0.12 -2.01
C ARG A 11 14.43 0.42 -0.53
N THR A 12 15.09 1.52 -0.19
CA THR A 12 15.32 1.88 1.21
C THR A 12 13.99 2.11 1.94
N THR A 13 13.08 2.86 1.34
CA THR A 13 11.77 3.13 1.93
C THR A 13 10.93 1.85 2.03
N ALA A 14 10.91 1.07 0.95
CA ALA A 14 10.13 -0.17 0.90
C ALA A 14 10.61 -1.17 1.95
N ASP A 15 11.93 -1.35 2.07
CA ASP A 15 12.50 -2.30 3.03
C ASP A 15 12.26 -1.83 4.47
N ALA A 16 12.33 -0.53 4.72
CA ALA A 16 12.02 0.01 6.05
C ALA A 16 10.56 -0.24 6.43
N LEU A 17 9.63 -0.05 5.49
CA LEU A 17 8.22 -0.39 5.71
C LEU A 17 8.04 -1.87 6.02
N GLY A 18 8.72 -2.72 5.26
CA GLY A 18 8.68 -4.17 5.48
C GLY A 18 9.13 -4.55 6.87
N GLN A 19 10.22 -3.95 7.36
CA GLN A 19 10.72 -4.20 8.69
C GLN A 19 9.73 -3.76 9.78
N MET A 20 9.12 -2.58 9.61
CA MET A 20 8.10 -2.09 10.54
C MET A 20 6.91 -3.05 10.62
N LEU A 21 6.43 -3.51 9.47
CA LEU A 21 5.30 -4.43 9.42
C LEU A 21 5.64 -5.79 9.98
N ASN A 22 6.89 -6.26 9.79
CA ASN A 22 7.35 -7.50 10.41
C ASN A 22 7.35 -7.39 11.93
N VAL A 23 7.79 -6.24 12.47
CA VAL A 23 7.73 -5.97 13.93
C VAL A 23 6.29 -6.01 14.42
N LEU A 24 5.34 -5.53 13.63
CA LEU A 24 3.92 -5.56 13.97
C LEU A 24 3.27 -6.95 13.78
N GLY A 25 4.03 -7.94 13.30
CA GLY A 25 3.57 -9.32 13.21
C GLY A 25 3.10 -9.77 11.84
N PHE A 26 3.37 -9.01 10.78
CA PHE A 26 2.91 -9.34 9.44
C PHE A 26 4.03 -9.86 8.55
N LYS A 27 3.73 -10.89 7.77
CA LYS A 27 4.62 -11.38 6.72
C LYS A 27 4.49 -10.46 5.52
N THR A 28 5.63 -9.94 5.06
CA THR A 28 5.65 -8.93 4.02
C THR A 28 6.28 -9.46 2.73
N ARG A 29 5.84 -8.88 1.63
CA ARG A 29 6.46 -9.03 0.33
C ARG A 29 6.55 -7.65 -0.29
N VAL A 30 7.67 -7.37 -0.98
CA VAL A 30 7.89 -6.06 -1.58
C VAL A 30 7.90 -6.21 -3.09
N ALA A 31 7.14 -5.34 -3.75
CA ALA A 31 7.23 -5.11 -5.18
C ALA A 31 7.96 -3.79 -5.40
N TYR A 32 9.17 -3.87 -5.96
CA TYR A 32 9.98 -2.68 -6.20
C TYR A 32 9.58 -2.04 -7.53
N GLY A 33 8.39 -1.42 -7.53
CA GLY A 33 7.85 -0.72 -8.67
C GLY A 33 6.56 -1.32 -9.20
N SER A 34 5.97 -0.63 -10.15
CA SER A 34 4.65 -0.96 -10.67
C SER A 34 4.61 -2.27 -11.45
N ARG A 35 5.63 -2.55 -12.25
CA ARG A 35 5.66 -3.77 -13.05
C ARG A 35 5.65 -5.02 -12.18
N ALA A 36 6.53 -5.06 -11.15
CA ALA A 36 6.58 -6.19 -10.23
C ALA A 36 5.25 -6.35 -9.50
N ALA A 37 4.65 -5.24 -9.06
CA ALA A 37 3.35 -5.26 -8.39
C ALA A 37 2.27 -5.85 -9.28
N MET A 38 2.17 -5.38 -10.52
CA MET A 38 1.15 -5.85 -11.45
C MET A 38 1.33 -7.33 -11.78
N THR A 39 2.56 -7.79 -11.94
CA THR A 39 2.86 -9.21 -12.17
C THR A 39 2.37 -10.06 -11.00
N MET A 40 2.66 -9.65 -9.78
CA MET A 40 2.22 -10.38 -8.58
C MET A 40 0.70 -10.43 -8.46
N LEU A 41 0.05 -9.29 -8.65
CA LEU A 41 -1.40 -9.17 -8.49
C LEU A 41 -2.16 -9.89 -9.62
N ALA A 42 -1.68 -9.75 -10.85
CA ALA A 42 -2.28 -10.46 -11.99
C ALA A 42 -2.07 -11.97 -11.87
N GLY A 43 -1.00 -12.40 -11.20
CA GLY A 43 -0.74 -13.81 -10.92
C GLY A 43 -1.60 -14.40 -9.81
N GLY A 44 -2.49 -13.61 -9.21
CA GLY A 44 -3.45 -14.10 -8.22
C GLY A 44 -3.07 -13.82 -6.78
N LEU A 45 -2.00 -13.06 -6.51
CA LEU A 45 -1.65 -12.70 -5.14
C LEU A 45 -2.77 -11.87 -4.53
N THR A 46 -3.27 -12.32 -3.37
CA THR A 46 -4.32 -11.61 -2.62
C THR A 46 -3.81 -11.38 -1.20
N PRO A 47 -3.10 -10.26 -0.96
CA PRO A 47 -2.63 -9.95 0.39
C PRO A 47 -3.78 -9.52 1.30
N LYS A 48 -3.53 -9.48 2.61
CA LYS A 48 -4.51 -8.95 3.56
C LYS A 48 -4.65 -7.44 3.44
N PHE A 49 -3.55 -6.74 3.13
CA PHE A 49 -3.57 -5.30 2.86
C PHE A 49 -2.37 -4.92 1.99
N ILE A 50 -2.44 -3.73 1.43
CA ILE A 50 -1.42 -3.21 0.51
C ILE A 50 -0.98 -1.83 0.98
N CYS A 51 0.34 -1.61 1.03
CA CYS A 51 0.94 -0.28 1.19
C CYS A 51 1.41 0.18 -0.18
N LEU A 52 0.86 1.28 -0.67
CA LEU A 52 1.06 1.73 -2.04
C LEU A 52 1.65 3.13 -2.09
N ASP A 53 2.85 3.25 -2.66
CA ASP A 53 3.40 4.55 -3.05
C ASP A 53 2.76 4.97 -4.39
N ILE A 54 2.31 6.22 -4.46
CA ILE A 54 1.68 6.74 -5.69
C ILE A 54 2.64 7.53 -6.56
N ASN A 55 3.84 7.86 -6.08
CA ASN A 55 4.83 8.63 -6.82
C ASN A 55 5.95 7.72 -7.33
N MET A 56 5.64 6.93 -8.36
CA MET A 56 6.59 6.01 -8.98
C MET A 56 6.79 6.35 -10.46
N PRO A 57 8.03 6.25 -10.97
CA PRO A 57 8.27 6.42 -12.41
C PRO A 57 7.52 5.37 -13.23
N GLY A 58 7.06 5.76 -14.41
CA GLY A 58 6.38 4.87 -15.35
C GLY A 58 4.88 4.83 -15.13
N VAL A 59 4.39 3.84 -14.38
CA VAL A 59 2.96 3.75 -14.08
C VAL A 59 2.65 4.56 -12.84
N ASP A 60 1.66 5.44 -12.95
CA ASP A 60 1.17 6.23 -11.83
C ASP A 60 0.53 5.31 -10.79
N GLY A 61 0.89 5.46 -9.52
CA GLY A 61 0.28 4.70 -8.43
C GLY A 61 -1.23 4.91 -8.31
N ILE A 62 -1.74 6.04 -8.78
CA ILE A 62 -3.18 6.29 -8.87
C ILE A 62 -3.85 5.27 -9.81
N GLU A 63 -3.18 4.94 -10.92
CA GLU A 63 -3.68 3.91 -11.84
C GLU A 63 -3.69 2.53 -11.19
N ILE A 64 -2.67 2.23 -10.39
CA ILE A 64 -2.63 0.96 -9.63
C ILE A 64 -3.81 0.91 -8.65
N LEU A 65 -4.07 1.99 -7.93
CA LEU A 65 -5.21 2.06 -7.02
C LEU A 65 -6.52 1.81 -7.76
N GLY A 66 -6.69 2.41 -8.94
CA GLY A 66 -7.85 2.18 -9.78
C GLY A 66 -8.00 0.71 -10.17
N TYR A 67 -6.89 0.07 -10.54
CA TYR A 67 -6.87 -1.35 -10.86
C TYR A 67 -7.32 -2.19 -9.66
N LEU A 68 -6.79 -1.91 -8.47
CA LEU A 68 -7.13 -2.64 -7.23
C LEU A 68 -8.61 -2.55 -6.92
N ARG A 69 -9.26 -1.46 -7.30
CA ARG A 69 -10.67 -1.24 -7.03
C ARG A 69 -11.60 -1.74 -8.13
N ARG A 70 -11.05 -2.27 -9.23
CA ARG A 70 -11.81 -2.91 -10.31
C ARG A 70 -11.70 -4.43 -10.31
N GLU A 71 -10.63 -4.98 -9.73
CA GLU A 71 -10.42 -6.44 -9.69
C GLU A 71 -11.22 -7.05 -8.55
N PRO A 72 -12.17 -7.97 -8.85
CA PRO A 72 -13.07 -8.49 -7.82
C PRO A 72 -12.37 -9.08 -6.59
N HIS A 73 -11.26 -9.80 -6.79
CA HIS A 73 -10.56 -10.42 -5.65
C HIS A 73 -9.75 -9.42 -4.83
N LEU A 74 -9.57 -8.19 -5.33
CA LEU A 74 -8.80 -7.16 -4.65
C LEU A 74 -9.66 -6.04 -4.05
N ILE A 75 -10.92 -5.94 -4.47
CA ILE A 75 -11.83 -4.91 -3.97
C ILE A 75 -11.90 -4.88 -2.43
N PRO A 76 -11.99 -6.03 -1.73
CA PRO A 76 -12.07 -5.99 -0.27
C PRO A 76 -10.72 -5.76 0.43
N VAL A 77 -9.61 -5.73 -0.30
CA VAL A 77 -8.28 -5.60 0.30
C VAL A 77 -8.03 -4.14 0.69
N PRO A 78 -7.76 -3.84 1.97
CA PRO A 78 -7.42 -2.47 2.37
C PRO A 78 -6.15 -1.98 1.68
N VAL A 79 -6.16 -0.70 1.28
CA VAL A 79 -5.00 -0.05 0.66
C VAL A 79 -4.64 1.18 1.48
N PHE A 80 -3.41 1.22 1.94
CA PHE A 80 -2.82 2.36 2.63
C PHE A 80 -1.89 3.06 1.64
N VAL A 81 -2.25 4.26 1.21
CA VAL A 81 -1.39 5.07 0.34
C VAL A 81 -0.31 5.71 1.21
N ILE A 82 0.95 5.51 0.85
CA ILE A 82 2.09 6.04 1.59
C ILE A 82 2.92 6.88 0.63
N THR A 83 2.90 8.19 0.81
CA THR A 83 3.46 9.13 -0.17
C THR A 83 4.07 10.34 0.53
N SER A 84 5.02 10.99 -0.14
CA SER A 84 5.55 12.28 0.31
C SER A 84 4.70 13.47 -0.14
N ASP A 85 3.68 13.22 -0.95
CA ASP A 85 2.75 14.27 -1.41
C ASP A 85 1.71 14.54 -0.34
N ASP A 86 1.79 15.70 0.31
CA ASP A 86 0.90 16.11 1.39
C ASP A 86 -0.23 17.04 0.96
N GLN A 87 -0.44 17.22 -0.36
CA GLN A 87 -1.46 18.13 -0.86
C GLN A 87 -2.86 17.62 -0.55
N PRO A 88 -3.77 18.50 -0.09
CA PRO A 88 -5.15 18.10 0.18
C PRO A 88 -5.86 17.50 -1.04
N GLU A 89 -5.52 17.95 -2.23
CA GLU A 89 -6.10 17.45 -3.48
C GLU A 89 -5.74 16.00 -3.72
N THR A 90 -4.48 15.63 -3.46
CA THR A 90 -4.03 14.25 -3.57
C THR A 90 -4.77 13.37 -2.58
N ARG A 91 -4.92 13.83 -1.35
CA ARG A 91 -5.66 13.10 -0.33
C ARG A 91 -7.10 12.85 -0.76
N ARG A 92 -7.78 13.90 -1.23
CA ARG A 92 -9.17 13.76 -1.70
C ARG A 92 -9.27 12.75 -2.84
N LYS A 93 -8.31 12.81 -3.77
CA LYS A 93 -8.29 11.93 -4.95
C LYS A 93 -8.13 10.46 -4.55
N VAL A 94 -7.15 10.16 -3.72
CA VAL A 94 -6.90 8.75 -3.33
C VAL A 94 -8.02 8.21 -2.46
N MET A 95 -8.57 9.01 -1.56
CA MET A 95 -9.69 8.58 -0.72
C MET A 95 -10.94 8.33 -1.56
N LYS A 96 -11.20 9.18 -2.54
CA LYS A 96 -12.33 9.01 -3.47
C LYS A 96 -12.17 7.75 -4.32
N LEU A 97 -10.94 7.42 -4.69
CA LEU A 97 -10.66 6.21 -5.47
C LEU A 97 -10.71 4.93 -4.63
N GLY A 98 -10.85 5.04 -3.32
CA GLY A 98 -11.04 3.88 -2.47
C GLY A 98 -9.86 3.49 -1.59
N ALA A 99 -8.89 4.38 -1.39
CA ALA A 99 -7.86 4.16 -0.38
C ALA A 99 -8.49 4.18 1.01
N ASN A 100 -8.02 3.32 1.90
CA ASN A 100 -8.53 3.26 3.27
C ASN A 100 -7.90 4.33 4.15
N THR A 101 -6.65 4.68 3.87
CA THR A 101 -5.97 5.78 4.56
C THR A 101 -4.80 6.28 3.70
N MET A 102 -4.32 7.48 4.05
CA MET A 102 -3.12 8.05 3.43
C MET A 102 -2.13 8.42 4.53
N ILE A 103 -0.91 7.94 4.41
CA ILE A 103 0.18 8.21 5.35
C ILE A 103 1.24 9.03 4.62
N ILE A 104 1.64 10.15 5.20
CA ILE A 104 2.69 11.00 4.65
C ILE A 104 4.05 10.47 5.08
N LYS A 105 4.97 10.30 4.12
CA LYS A 105 6.34 9.86 4.41
C LYS A 105 7.08 10.89 5.26
N PRO A 106 7.96 10.45 6.17
CA PRO A 106 8.29 9.06 6.46
C PRO A 106 7.20 8.36 7.27
N ALA A 107 6.86 7.13 6.90
CA ALA A 107 5.92 6.35 7.67
C ALA A 107 6.54 5.95 9.01
N THR A 108 5.71 5.89 10.04
CA THR A 108 6.12 5.46 11.38
C THR A 108 5.35 4.22 11.78
N ILE A 109 5.88 3.50 12.76
CA ILE A 109 5.17 2.35 13.33
C ILE A 109 3.82 2.80 13.89
N ASP A 110 3.76 3.94 14.56
CA ASP A 110 2.50 4.47 15.12
C ASP A 110 1.45 4.72 14.04
N ALA A 111 1.85 5.32 12.92
CA ALA A 111 0.94 5.57 11.80
C ALA A 111 0.43 4.26 11.19
N LEU A 112 1.31 3.28 11.04
CA LEU A 112 0.94 1.97 10.52
C LEU A 112 0.01 1.23 11.49
N GLU A 113 0.29 1.29 12.79
CA GLU A 113 -0.61 0.72 13.80
C GLU A 113 -2.00 1.34 13.73
N ASP A 114 -2.08 2.66 13.65
CA ASP A 114 -3.37 3.36 13.56
C ASP A 114 -4.16 2.91 12.33
N ALA A 115 -3.50 2.81 11.19
CA ALA A 115 -4.13 2.36 9.94
C ALA A 115 -4.64 0.92 10.08
N LEU A 116 -3.84 0.03 10.68
CA LEU A 116 -4.21 -1.36 10.87
C LEU A 116 -5.36 -1.53 11.86
N LYS A 117 -5.41 -0.69 12.91
CA LYS A 117 -6.52 -0.68 13.86
C LYS A 117 -7.82 -0.27 13.19
N LYS A 118 -7.78 0.71 12.30
CA LYS A 118 -8.96 1.18 11.57
C LYS A 118 -9.57 0.09 10.70
N VAL A 119 -8.77 -0.81 10.14
CA VAL A 119 -9.25 -1.92 9.34
C VAL A 119 -9.35 -3.22 10.15
N LYS A 120 -9.15 -3.13 11.46
CA LYS A 120 -9.35 -4.23 12.44
C LYS A 120 -8.35 -5.38 12.28
N PHE A 121 -7.16 -5.11 11.78
CA PHE A 121 -6.07 -6.08 11.74
C PHE A 121 -5.20 -6.02 13.00
N LEU A 122 -5.32 -4.95 13.79
CA LEU A 122 -4.76 -4.83 15.14
C LEU A 122 -5.85 -4.33 16.07
N LYS A 123 -5.69 -4.65 17.36
CA LYS A 123 -6.63 -4.21 18.40
C LYS A 123 -6.29 -2.83 18.94
#